data_7a3eea3f88b93d4e811b4ebd22ac1882
#
_entry.id   7a3eea3f88b93d4e811b4ebd22ac1882
#
_cell.length_a   1.000
_cell.length_b   1.000
_cell.length_c   1.000
_cell.angle_alpha   90.00
_cell.angle_beta   90.00
_cell.angle_gamma   90.00
#
_symmetry.space_group_name_H-M   'P 1'
#
loop_
_entity.id
_entity.type
_entity.pdbx_description
1 polymer ?
#
loop_
_entity_poly.entity_id
_entity_poly.type
_entity_poly.pdbx_seq_one_letter_code
_entity_poly.pdbx_strand_id
1 'polypeptide(L)'
;GDVYKRQPITVLGLTVQEVLQLNLIEKQFQESKQFFKTHQTKDIKFRKQQLKLLSKSIKDHETELLESLKIDLGKGSVEAYATEIGILLKSIKTARKELKNWAKTKQVDTPLFMFPSKSYIKPEPYGTILIIGPFNYPVQLLFEPLIGAIAAGNNAIIKPSELTPHVAQVVRKVIEDVFASDFVAVVEGGVEETQTLINLPFDYIFFTGSENVGRIVYEAASKNLVPVTLELGGKSPVIVDETANIKVASDRISFGKFTNAGQTCVAPDYILVNRKVKNELIQAFKQSIEEFYGKNIQNSPDFGRIVNTKHFNRLSELLAIHRNEVIFGGHTDENEQYIEPTILDGITPQSKIMEEEIFGPLLPIIVYDDFNEAIDIIQSKSKPLSLYLFSEDENTTNCVLEELSFGGGAINDTLMHLANPNLPFGGVGASGIGEYHGKYSFDTFSHMKSYIFKSTRLDSSIIYPPYKGKFKYIRTFFKNL
;
A
#
# COMPACT_ATOMS: atom_id res chain seq x y z
N GLY A 1 -23.86 53.45 -1.01
CA GLY A 1 -22.53 52.98 -0.64
C GLY A 1 -22.28 51.64 -1.33
N ASP A 2 -21.62 51.65 -2.47
CA ASP A 2 -21.29 50.47 -3.23
C ASP A 2 -20.23 49.63 -2.51
N VAL A 3 -20.60 48.43 -2.10
CA VAL A 3 -19.67 47.43 -1.64
C VAL A 3 -19.07 46.81 -2.87
N TYR A 4 -17.88 47.23 -3.27
CA TYR A 4 -17.02 46.54 -4.25
C TYR A 4 -16.67 45.17 -3.71
N LYS A 5 -17.40 44.13 -4.11
CA LYS A 5 -16.93 42.76 -4.04
C LYS A 5 -15.75 42.66 -5.03
N ARG A 6 -14.54 42.76 -4.52
CA ARG A 6 -13.33 42.43 -5.30
C ARG A 6 -13.45 40.96 -5.70
N GLN A 7 -13.67 40.72 -6.99
CA GLN A 7 -13.46 39.38 -7.56
C GLN A 7 -11.99 39.00 -7.37
N PRO A 8 -11.67 37.77 -6.96
CA PRO A 8 -10.28 37.36 -6.86
C PRO A 8 -9.61 37.48 -8.23
N ILE A 9 -8.40 38.07 -8.24
CA ILE A 9 -7.58 38.18 -9.45
C ILE A 9 -7.16 36.75 -9.82
N THR A 10 -7.58 36.27 -10.98
CA THR A 10 -7.17 34.94 -11.49
C THR A 10 -6.00 35.12 -12.46
N VAL A 11 -4.94 34.39 -12.22
CA VAL A 11 -3.80 34.22 -13.14
C VAL A 11 -3.88 32.79 -13.69
N LEU A 12 -4.07 32.65 -14.99
CA LEU A 12 -4.25 31.33 -15.65
C LEU A 12 -5.43 30.50 -15.09
N GLY A 13 -6.48 31.14 -14.58
CA GLY A 13 -7.65 30.46 -14.00
C GLY A 13 -7.52 30.13 -12.51
N LEU A 14 -6.37 30.39 -11.89
CA LEU A 14 -6.10 30.16 -10.45
C LEU A 14 -6.28 31.47 -9.66
N THR A 15 -6.69 31.34 -8.41
CA THR A 15 -6.72 32.45 -7.44
C THR A 15 -5.28 32.80 -7.01
N VAL A 16 -5.10 34.03 -6.51
CA VAL A 16 -3.79 34.45 -5.95
C VAL A 16 -3.35 33.53 -4.82
N GLN A 17 -4.30 33.01 -4.04
CA GLN A 17 -4.00 32.10 -2.93
C GLN A 17 -3.51 30.74 -3.41
N GLU A 18 -4.10 30.19 -4.45
CA GLU A 18 -3.64 28.93 -5.09
C GLU A 18 -2.24 29.08 -5.69
N VAL A 19 -1.98 30.18 -6.41
CA VAL A 19 -0.62 30.45 -6.94
C VAL A 19 0.42 30.58 -5.82
N LEU A 20 0.08 31.21 -4.71
CA LEU A 20 0.98 31.30 -3.55
C LEU A 20 1.25 29.92 -2.93
N GLN A 21 0.22 29.07 -2.82
CA GLN A 21 0.36 27.73 -2.27
C GLN A 21 1.24 26.84 -3.16
N LEU A 22 1.06 26.90 -4.47
CA LEU A 22 1.90 26.15 -5.42
C LEU A 22 3.37 26.59 -5.35
N ASN A 23 3.64 27.90 -5.25
CA ASN A 23 4.98 28.43 -5.05
C ASN A 23 5.62 27.96 -3.74
N LEU A 24 4.82 27.79 -2.67
CA LEU A 24 5.29 27.23 -1.39
C LEU A 24 5.69 25.76 -1.52
N ILE A 25 4.96 24.96 -2.31
CA ILE A 25 5.29 23.55 -2.57
C ILE A 25 6.65 23.45 -3.29
N GLU A 26 6.86 24.25 -4.34
CA GLU A 26 8.13 24.27 -5.08
C GLU A 26 9.30 24.69 -4.17
N LYS A 27 9.11 25.72 -3.36
CA LYS A 27 10.09 26.17 -2.38
C LYS A 27 10.44 25.08 -1.39
N GLN A 28 9.42 24.43 -0.81
CA GLN A 28 9.58 23.31 0.12
C GLN A 28 10.37 22.16 -0.50
N PHE A 29 10.07 21.81 -1.75
CA PHE A 29 10.82 20.81 -2.50
C PHE A 29 12.28 21.18 -2.64
N GLN A 30 12.60 22.44 -2.99
CA GLN A 30 13.98 22.89 -3.12
C GLN A 30 14.72 22.87 -1.79
N GLU A 31 14.10 23.26 -0.69
CA GLU A 31 14.68 23.17 0.65
C GLU A 31 15.01 21.73 1.03
N SER A 32 14.07 20.80 0.76
CA SER A 32 14.29 19.37 0.97
C SER A 32 15.45 18.81 0.14
N LYS A 33 15.57 19.21 -1.13
CA LYS A 33 16.72 18.83 -1.99
C LYS A 33 18.05 19.38 -1.46
N GLN A 34 18.07 20.59 -0.91
CA GLN A 34 19.29 21.17 -0.30
C GLN A 34 19.65 20.45 1.00
N PHE A 35 18.68 20.13 1.85
CA PHE A 35 18.93 19.35 3.07
C PHE A 35 19.59 18.01 2.75
N PHE A 36 19.08 17.28 1.76
CA PHE A 36 19.66 15.99 1.38
C PHE A 36 21.15 16.11 1.00
N LYS A 37 21.56 17.21 0.34
CA LYS A 37 22.95 17.46 -0.04
C LYS A 37 23.88 17.66 1.16
N THR A 38 23.38 17.94 2.36
CA THR A 38 24.18 18.02 3.58
C THR A 38 24.74 16.68 4.04
N HIS A 39 24.20 15.58 3.52
CA HIS A 39 24.54 14.20 3.87
C HIS A 39 24.25 13.78 5.31
N GLN A 40 23.53 14.59 6.10
CA GLN A 40 23.15 14.23 7.48
C GLN A 40 22.39 12.91 7.54
N THR A 41 21.53 12.64 6.56
CA THR A 41 20.73 11.41 6.47
C THR A 41 21.57 10.14 6.27
N LYS A 42 22.86 10.26 5.88
CA LYS A 42 23.75 9.10 5.73
C LYS A 42 24.19 8.51 7.07
N ASP A 43 24.16 9.30 8.15
CA ASP A 43 24.50 8.79 9.49
C ASP A 43 23.39 7.90 10.05
N ILE A 44 23.75 6.66 10.40
CA ILE A 44 22.82 5.69 11.01
C ILE A 44 22.32 6.17 12.37
N LYS A 45 23.12 6.89 13.15
CA LYS A 45 22.69 7.44 14.45
C LYS A 45 21.61 8.49 14.25
N PHE A 46 21.77 9.36 13.25
CA PHE A 46 20.74 10.33 12.86
C PHE A 46 19.43 9.62 12.52
N ARG A 47 19.43 8.65 11.59
CA ARG A 47 18.22 7.91 11.18
C ARG A 47 17.53 7.24 12.38
N LYS A 48 18.29 6.58 13.25
CA LYS A 48 17.74 5.94 14.47
C LYS A 48 17.11 6.95 15.42
N GLN A 49 17.70 8.15 15.51
CA GLN A 49 17.16 9.24 16.33
C GLN A 49 15.85 9.76 15.71
N GLN A 50 15.80 9.96 14.38
CA GLN A 50 14.58 10.44 13.71
C GLN A 50 13.43 9.43 13.88
N LEU A 51 13.69 8.14 13.69
CA LEU A 51 12.71 7.08 13.95
C LEU A 51 12.24 7.03 15.42
N LYS A 52 13.14 7.34 16.37
CA LYS A 52 12.76 7.45 17.80
C LYS A 52 11.84 8.64 18.04
N LEU A 53 12.12 9.77 17.43
CA LEU A 53 11.30 10.99 17.54
C LEU A 53 9.92 10.76 16.95
N LEU A 54 9.82 10.14 15.76
CA LEU A 54 8.53 9.78 15.16
C LEU A 54 7.72 8.85 16.07
N SER A 55 8.36 7.80 16.63
CA SER A 55 7.67 6.90 17.57
C SER A 55 7.16 7.62 18.83
N LYS A 56 7.92 8.62 19.31
CA LYS A 56 7.50 9.43 20.46
C LYS A 56 6.29 10.28 20.08
N SER A 57 6.37 11.02 18.99
CA SER A 57 5.30 11.91 18.54
C SER A 57 3.99 11.16 18.26
N ILE A 58 4.05 9.99 17.60
CA ILE A 58 2.87 9.14 17.41
C ILE A 58 2.19 8.78 18.74
N LYS A 59 2.98 8.46 19.77
CA LYS A 59 2.45 8.15 21.11
C LYS A 59 1.90 9.38 21.83
N ASP A 60 2.56 10.51 21.68
CA ASP A 60 2.13 11.76 22.32
C ASP A 60 0.78 12.25 21.73
N HIS A 61 0.53 11.95 20.44
CA HIS A 61 -0.71 12.28 19.73
C HIS A 61 -1.70 11.10 19.57
N GLU A 62 -1.50 9.98 20.29
CA GLU A 62 -2.33 8.76 20.14
C GLU A 62 -3.83 9.05 20.28
N THR A 63 -4.22 9.81 21.30
CA THR A 63 -5.63 10.16 21.54
C THR A 63 -6.21 10.98 20.38
N GLU A 64 -5.49 12.00 19.90
CA GLU A 64 -5.94 12.83 18.78
C GLU A 64 -6.06 12.01 17.47
N LEU A 65 -5.13 11.08 17.23
CA LEU A 65 -5.18 10.17 16.09
C LEU A 65 -6.41 9.25 16.16
N LEU A 66 -6.70 8.65 17.31
CA LEU A 66 -7.87 7.79 17.48
C LEU A 66 -9.19 8.57 17.30
N GLU A 67 -9.27 9.79 17.87
CA GLU A 67 -10.44 10.66 17.72
C GLU A 67 -10.65 11.07 16.25
N SER A 68 -9.59 11.47 15.56
CA SER A 68 -9.67 11.86 14.14
C SER A 68 -10.08 10.70 13.23
N LEU A 69 -9.58 9.49 13.46
CA LEU A 69 -9.99 8.27 12.75
C LEU A 69 -11.47 7.93 12.98
N LYS A 70 -11.96 8.17 14.20
CA LYS A 70 -13.38 8.01 14.51
C LYS A 70 -14.24 9.03 13.79
N ILE A 71 -13.80 10.30 13.71
CA ILE A 71 -14.53 11.36 13.03
C ILE A 71 -14.59 11.12 11.52
N ASP A 72 -13.46 10.82 10.90
CA ASP A 72 -13.37 10.72 9.44
C ASP A 72 -13.87 9.38 8.88
N LEU A 73 -13.75 8.26 9.63
CA LEU A 73 -14.04 6.92 9.14
C LEU A 73 -14.96 6.09 10.05
N GLY A 74 -15.38 6.63 11.19
CA GLY A 74 -16.18 5.88 12.16
C GLY A 74 -15.45 4.72 12.82
N LYS A 75 -14.11 4.63 12.71
CA LYS A 75 -13.34 3.51 13.27
C LYS A 75 -13.44 3.44 14.79
N GLY A 76 -13.72 2.25 15.32
CA GLY A 76 -13.60 1.96 16.74
C GLY A 76 -12.14 2.06 17.22
N SER A 77 -11.93 2.42 18.50
CA SER A 77 -10.57 2.65 19.02
C SER A 77 -9.66 1.42 18.94
N VAL A 78 -10.21 0.22 19.11
CA VAL A 78 -9.43 -1.03 19.01
C VAL A 78 -8.98 -1.28 17.57
N GLU A 79 -9.89 -1.15 16.60
CA GLU A 79 -9.56 -1.27 15.18
C GLU A 79 -8.54 -0.21 14.78
N ALA A 80 -8.80 1.07 15.09
CA ALA A 80 -7.92 2.18 14.77
C ALA A 80 -6.51 1.99 15.35
N TYR A 81 -6.41 1.57 16.63
CA TYR A 81 -5.11 1.32 17.23
C TYR A 81 -4.38 0.13 16.59
N ALA A 82 -5.07 -0.99 16.40
CA ALA A 82 -4.45 -2.22 15.90
C ALA A 82 -3.98 -2.09 14.45
N THR A 83 -4.77 -1.42 13.60
CA THR A 83 -4.50 -1.32 12.16
C THR A 83 -3.68 -0.11 11.74
N GLU A 84 -3.64 0.95 12.58
CA GLU A 84 -2.98 2.19 12.20
C GLU A 84 -1.81 2.58 13.12
N ILE A 85 -1.96 2.50 14.45
CA ILE A 85 -0.96 3.00 15.39
C ILE A 85 -0.01 1.90 15.87
N GLY A 86 -0.57 0.79 16.38
CA GLY A 86 0.21 -0.29 16.97
C GLY A 86 1.18 -0.94 15.99
N ILE A 87 0.74 -1.14 14.75
CA ILE A 87 1.57 -1.70 13.69
C ILE A 87 2.74 -0.77 13.35
N LEU A 88 2.54 0.54 13.28
CA LEU A 88 3.60 1.52 13.03
C LEU A 88 4.64 1.54 14.13
N LEU A 89 4.21 1.50 15.40
CA LEU A 89 5.14 1.47 16.53
C LEU A 89 6.01 0.20 16.51
N LYS A 90 5.44 -0.94 16.08
CA LYS A 90 6.18 -2.19 15.86
C LYS A 90 7.16 -2.05 14.70
N SER A 91 6.75 -1.46 13.57
CA SER A 91 7.61 -1.24 12.39
C SER A 91 8.79 -0.33 12.73
N ILE A 92 8.56 0.79 13.42
CA ILE A 92 9.64 1.68 13.90
C ILE A 92 10.62 0.94 14.80
N LYS A 93 10.12 0.14 15.75
CA LYS A 93 10.97 -0.65 16.66
C LYS A 93 11.85 -1.62 15.88
N THR A 94 11.28 -2.31 14.89
CA THR A 94 11.98 -3.27 14.03
C THR A 94 13.04 -2.56 13.19
N ALA A 95 12.68 -1.49 12.50
CA ALA A 95 13.59 -0.70 11.68
C ALA A 95 14.78 -0.18 12.50
N ARG A 96 14.54 0.40 13.69
CA ARG A 96 15.61 0.89 14.57
C ARG A 96 16.56 -0.22 15.02
N LYS A 97 16.04 -1.42 15.28
CA LYS A 97 16.85 -2.57 15.67
C LYS A 97 17.72 -3.05 14.51
N GLU A 98 17.13 -3.24 13.35
CA GLU A 98 17.77 -3.89 12.20
C GLU A 98 18.55 -2.93 11.28
N LEU A 99 18.37 -1.62 11.42
CA LEU A 99 18.92 -0.60 10.51
C LEU A 99 20.41 -0.77 10.23
N LYS A 100 21.21 -1.11 11.25
CA LYS A 100 22.67 -1.30 11.08
C LYS A 100 22.97 -2.50 10.15
N ASN A 101 22.16 -3.56 10.25
CA ASN A 101 22.30 -4.74 9.39
C ASN A 101 21.82 -4.45 7.97
N TRP A 102 20.71 -3.76 7.81
CA TRP A 102 20.15 -3.41 6.50
C TRP A 102 21.09 -2.47 5.71
N ALA A 103 21.65 -1.47 6.38
CA ALA A 103 22.53 -0.47 5.74
C ALA A 103 23.97 -0.94 5.53
N LYS A 104 24.31 -2.18 5.95
CA LYS A 104 25.69 -2.69 5.84
C LYS A 104 26.05 -2.97 4.38
N THR A 105 27.24 -2.51 3.97
CA THR A 105 27.85 -2.96 2.72
C THR A 105 28.08 -4.48 2.77
N LYS A 106 27.59 -5.19 1.79
CA LYS A 106 27.73 -6.65 1.65
C LYS A 106 28.80 -6.95 0.61
N GLN A 107 29.76 -7.80 0.99
CA GLN A 107 30.62 -8.45 0.02
C GLN A 107 29.83 -9.61 -0.60
N VAL A 108 29.90 -9.74 -1.92
CA VAL A 108 29.28 -10.82 -2.68
C VAL A 108 30.36 -11.62 -3.42
N ASP A 109 30.01 -12.79 -3.88
CA ASP A 109 30.94 -13.64 -4.61
C ASP A 109 31.51 -12.94 -5.84
N THR A 110 32.80 -13.10 -6.02
CA THR A 110 33.52 -12.55 -7.18
C THR A 110 34.02 -13.72 -8.00
N PRO A 111 33.64 -13.85 -9.28
CA PRO A 111 34.12 -14.92 -10.15
C PRO A 111 35.65 -15.01 -10.17
N LEU A 112 36.18 -16.21 -10.15
CA LEU A 112 37.63 -16.47 -10.02
C LEU A 112 38.45 -15.76 -11.12
N PHE A 113 37.90 -15.62 -12.30
CA PHE A 113 38.59 -14.93 -13.41
C PHE A 113 38.80 -13.44 -13.17
N MET A 114 38.12 -12.84 -12.20
CA MET A 114 38.28 -11.45 -11.81
C MET A 114 39.35 -11.27 -10.71
N PHE A 115 39.97 -12.36 -10.26
CA PHE A 115 41.04 -12.30 -9.25
C PHE A 115 42.19 -11.36 -9.70
N PRO A 116 42.72 -10.51 -8.81
CA PRO A 116 42.42 -10.34 -7.40
C PRO A 116 41.42 -9.18 -7.17
N SER A 117 40.15 -9.47 -7.24
CA SER A 117 39.06 -8.49 -7.03
C SER A 117 38.15 -8.92 -5.89
N LYS A 118 37.42 -7.93 -5.34
CA LYS A 118 36.33 -8.14 -4.38
C LYS A 118 35.11 -7.33 -4.82
N SER A 119 33.94 -7.96 -4.82
CA SER A 119 32.68 -7.35 -5.26
C SER A 119 31.82 -6.98 -4.06
N TYR A 120 31.16 -5.84 -4.13
CA TYR A 120 30.38 -5.28 -3.05
C TYR A 120 29.05 -4.72 -3.55
N ILE A 121 28.01 -4.80 -2.68
CA ILE A 121 26.75 -4.09 -2.82
C ILE A 121 26.60 -3.18 -1.61
N LYS A 122 26.32 -1.90 -1.85
CA LYS A 122 26.10 -0.89 -0.81
C LYS A 122 24.78 -0.20 -1.02
N PRO A 123 23.81 -0.33 -0.09
CA PRO A 123 22.60 0.46 -0.12
C PRO A 123 22.91 1.95 0.02
N GLU A 124 22.30 2.78 -0.81
CA GLU A 124 22.35 4.23 -0.67
C GLU A 124 20.95 4.84 -0.89
N PRO A 125 20.59 5.92 -0.17
CA PRO A 125 19.29 6.58 -0.34
C PRO A 125 19.17 7.17 -1.75
N TYR A 126 17.95 7.16 -2.29
CA TYR A 126 17.64 7.87 -3.54
C TYR A 126 17.78 9.39 -3.39
N GLY A 127 17.19 9.96 -2.35
CA GLY A 127 17.20 11.41 -2.14
C GLY A 127 15.97 11.95 -1.45
N THR A 128 15.28 12.87 -2.11
CA THR A 128 14.02 13.45 -1.65
C THR A 128 12.86 12.65 -2.23
N ILE A 129 12.05 12.07 -1.33
CA ILE A 129 10.96 11.15 -1.67
C ILE A 129 9.61 11.87 -1.58
N LEU A 130 8.70 11.59 -2.51
CA LEU A 130 7.28 11.92 -2.38
C LEU A 130 6.51 10.70 -1.93
N ILE A 131 5.69 10.85 -0.87
CA ILE A 131 4.77 9.81 -0.38
C ILE A 131 3.35 10.36 -0.40
N ILE A 132 2.47 9.73 -1.17
CA ILE A 132 1.05 10.10 -1.27
C ILE A 132 0.22 8.99 -0.64
N GLY A 133 -0.47 9.32 0.46
CA GLY A 133 -1.29 8.37 1.21
C GLY A 133 -2.77 8.39 0.83
N PRO A 134 -3.47 7.26 0.99
CA PRO A 134 -4.90 7.13 0.75
C PRO A 134 -5.73 7.52 1.98
N PHE A 135 -7.05 7.47 1.84
CA PHE A 135 -7.97 7.82 2.92
C PHE A 135 -8.31 6.67 3.87
N ASN A 136 -8.19 5.42 3.44
CA ASN A 136 -8.77 4.27 4.15
C ASN A 136 -7.99 3.82 5.40
N TYR A 137 -6.67 3.90 5.35
CA TYR A 137 -5.76 3.78 6.49
C TYR A 137 -4.78 4.96 6.46
N PRO A 138 -5.29 6.18 6.72
CA PRO A 138 -4.60 7.42 6.40
C PRO A 138 -3.34 7.67 7.23
N VAL A 139 -3.22 7.06 8.41
CA VAL A 139 -2.03 7.14 9.26
C VAL A 139 -1.02 6.05 8.86
N GLN A 140 -1.48 4.80 8.80
CA GLN A 140 -0.60 3.65 8.55
C GLN A 140 0.00 3.69 7.14
N LEU A 141 -0.82 3.90 6.10
CA LEU A 141 -0.35 3.88 4.71
C LEU A 141 0.46 5.13 4.31
N LEU A 142 0.51 6.14 5.16
CA LEU A 142 1.38 7.29 5.00
C LEU A 142 2.69 7.13 5.76
N PHE A 143 2.65 6.62 6.99
CA PHE A 143 3.83 6.53 7.85
C PHE A 143 4.65 5.25 7.65
N GLU A 144 4.06 4.13 7.23
CA GLU A 144 4.83 2.90 6.94
C GLU A 144 5.89 3.12 5.84
N PRO A 145 5.55 3.70 4.67
CA PRO A 145 6.58 4.06 3.70
C PRO A 145 7.54 5.16 4.20
N LEU A 146 7.08 6.12 5.02
CA LEU A 146 7.96 7.13 5.63
C LEU A 146 9.01 6.50 6.55
N ILE A 147 8.63 5.49 7.35
CA ILE A 147 9.57 4.74 8.19
C ILE A 147 10.66 4.09 7.32
N GLY A 148 10.26 3.47 6.20
CA GLY A 148 11.19 2.89 5.23
C GLY A 148 12.13 3.92 4.60
N ALA A 149 11.58 5.06 4.18
CA ALA A 149 12.34 6.17 3.59
C ALA A 149 13.39 6.74 4.56
N ILE A 150 13.00 7.01 5.82
CA ILE A 150 13.93 7.48 6.87
C ILE A 150 14.99 6.42 7.17
N ALA A 151 14.59 5.15 7.29
CA ALA A 151 15.52 4.05 7.54
C ALA A 151 16.56 3.93 6.40
N ALA A 152 16.16 4.07 5.15
CA ALA A 152 17.05 4.05 3.99
C ALA A 152 17.98 5.29 3.92
N GLY A 153 17.60 6.40 4.59
CA GLY A 153 18.38 7.63 4.65
C GLY A 153 17.93 8.71 3.68
N ASN A 154 16.68 8.66 3.27
CA ASN A 154 16.03 9.70 2.49
C ASN A 154 15.43 10.77 3.41
N ASN A 155 15.12 11.92 2.84
CA ASN A 155 14.15 12.87 3.37
C ASN A 155 12.85 12.79 2.54
N ALA A 156 11.75 13.36 3.02
CA ALA A 156 10.47 13.16 2.39
C ALA A 156 9.54 14.37 2.43
N ILE A 157 8.70 14.48 1.40
CA ILE A 157 7.47 15.26 1.43
C ILE A 157 6.33 14.26 1.43
N ILE A 158 5.41 14.36 2.40
CA ILE A 158 4.26 13.49 2.51
C ILE A 158 2.98 14.25 2.23
N LYS A 159 2.05 13.63 1.51
CA LYS A 159 0.74 14.19 1.19
C LYS A 159 -0.35 13.28 1.73
N PRO A 160 -0.98 13.62 2.87
CA PRO A 160 -2.16 12.91 3.36
C PRO A 160 -3.36 13.11 2.43
N SER A 161 -4.34 12.22 2.53
CA SER A 161 -5.58 12.34 1.76
C SER A 161 -6.44 13.51 2.24
N GLU A 162 -6.97 14.26 1.30
CA GLU A 162 -7.96 15.32 1.54
C GLU A 162 -9.33 14.77 1.98
N LEU A 163 -9.57 13.48 1.78
CA LEU A 163 -10.83 12.84 2.16
C LEU A 163 -10.93 12.53 3.66
N THR A 164 -9.80 12.62 4.39
CA THR A 164 -9.72 12.44 5.84
C THR A 164 -9.07 13.68 6.48
N PRO A 165 -9.75 14.83 6.47
CA PRO A 165 -9.15 16.11 6.84
C PRO A 165 -8.77 16.22 8.32
N HIS A 166 -9.51 15.58 9.23
CA HIS A 166 -9.16 15.59 10.65
C HIS A 166 -7.89 14.79 10.91
N VAL A 167 -7.75 13.62 10.26
CA VAL A 167 -6.52 12.83 10.33
C VAL A 167 -5.35 13.59 9.71
N ALA A 168 -5.54 14.25 8.57
CA ALA A 168 -4.48 15.04 7.92
C ALA A 168 -3.92 16.13 8.83
N GLN A 169 -4.78 16.83 9.57
CA GLN A 169 -4.37 17.84 10.56
C GLN A 169 -3.55 17.26 11.71
N VAL A 170 -3.93 16.08 12.22
CA VAL A 170 -3.15 15.43 13.30
C VAL A 170 -1.85 14.87 12.76
N VAL A 171 -1.84 14.29 11.56
CA VAL A 171 -0.60 13.87 10.86
C VAL A 171 0.38 15.04 10.73
N ARG A 172 -0.08 16.24 10.34
CA ARG A 172 0.74 17.45 10.30
C ARG A 172 1.37 17.73 11.66
N LYS A 173 0.59 17.75 12.74
CA LYS A 173 1.11 17.98 14.12
C LYS A 173 2.17 16.95 14.47
N VAL A 174 1.89 15.65 14.25
CA VAL A 174 2.83 14.57 14.53
C VAL A 174 4.19 14.78 13.85
N ILE A 175 4.19 15.28 12.63
CA ILE A 175 5.42 15.53 11.86
C ILE A 175 6.11 16.81 12.30
N GLU A 176 5.39 17.93 12.37
CA GLU A 176 5.95 19.25 12.67
C GLU A 176 6.49 19.37 14.10
N ASP A 177 5.97 18.58 15.05
CA ASP A 177 6.48 18.53 16.42
C ASP A 177 7.90 17.97 16.55
N VAL A 178 8.34 17.17 15.58
CA VAL A 178 9.61 16.42 15.71
C VAL A 178 10.58 16.55 14.55
N PHE A 179 10.11 17.03 13.40
CA PHE A 179 10.94 17.18 12.22
C PHE A 179 11.00 18.62 11.74
N ALA A 180 12.17 19.06 11.32
CA ALA A 180 12.31 20.26 10.51
C ALA A 180 11.70 20.02 9.11
N SER A 181 11.08 21.05 8.55
CA SER A 181 10.34 20.93 7.29
C SER A 181 11.22 20.58 6.09
N ASP A 182 12.49 20.90 6.14
CA ASP A 182 13.47 20.51 5.10
C ASP A 182 13.84 19.03 5.15
N PHE A 183 13.59 18.34 6.30
CA PHE A 183 13.81 16.89 6.43
C PHE A 183 12.51 16.11 6.15
N VAL A 184 11.41 16.40 6.83
CA VAL A 184 10.09 15.82 6.51
C VAL A 184 9.04 16.92 6.53
N ALA A 185 8.40 17.16 5.39
CA ALA A 185 7.34 18.13 5.24
C ALA A 185 6.00 17.47 4.96
N VAL A 186 4.91 18.13 5.39
CA VAL A 186 3.54 17.75 5.07
C VAL A 186 2.94 18.77 4.13
N VAL A 187 2.43 18.32 2.99
CA VAL A 187 1.65 19.13 2.05
C VAL A 187 0.21 18.63 2.08
N GLU A 188 -0.69 19.42 2.63
CA GLU A 188 -2.13 19.20 2.54
C GLU A 188 -2.67 19.83 1.26
N GLY A 189 -3.80 19.34 0.79
CA GLY A 189 -4.46 19.85 -0.40
C GLY A 189 -5.10 18.75 -1.22
N GLY A 190 -5.73 19.13 -2.33
CA GLY A 190 -6.49 18.24 -3.20
C GLY A 190 -5.74 17.86 -4.47
N VAL A 191 -6.48 17.90 -5.57
CA VAL A 191 -5.99 17.47 -6.89
C VAL A 191 -4.87 18.38 -7.39
N GLU A 192 -4.97 19.69 -7.20
CA GLU A 192 -4.01 20.67 -7.75
C GLU A 192 -2.64 20.56 -7.09
N GLU A 193 -2.60 20.44 -5.75
CA GLU A 193 -1.37 20.22 -5.00
C GLU A 193 -0.74 18.88 -5.37
N THR A 194 -1.57 17.85 -5.54
CA THR A 194 -1.10 16.52 -5.98
C THR A 194 -0.48 16.59 -7.37
N GLN A 195 -1.12 17.26 -8.32
CA GLN A 195 -0.61 17.45 -9.67
C GLN A 195 0.72 18.22 -9.66
N THR A 196 0.82 19.25 -8.84
CA THR A 196 2.08 20.00 -8.68
C THR A 196 3.18 19.09 -8.16
N LEU A 197 2.93 18.35 -7.09
CA LEU A 197 3.91 17.46 -6.48
C LEU A 197 4.41 16.39 -7.45
N ILE A 198 3.52 15.67 -8.14
CA ILE A 198 3.93 14.56 -9.02
C ILE A 198 4.71 15.01 -10.27
N ASN A 199 4.63 16.28 -10.65
CA ASN A 199 5.39 16.85 -11.74
C ASN A 199 6.79 17.39 -11.32
N LEU A 200 7.07 17.49 -10.01
CA LEU A 200 8.40 17.85 -9.51
C LEU A 200 9.37 16.66 -9.64
N PRO A 201 10.66 16.92 -9.90
CA PRO A 201 11.66 15.87 -10.10
C PRO A 201 12.13 15.29 -8.76
N PHE A 202 11.25 14.59 -8.07
CA PHE A 202 11.59 13.77 -6.90
C PHE A 202 12.58 12.67 -7.30
N ASP A 203 13.25 12.09 -6.31
CA ASP A 203 14.15 10.97 -6.54
C ASP A 203 13.44 9.61 -6.44
N TYR A 204 12.24 9.59 -5.86
CA TYR A 204 11.32 8.45 -5.79
C TYR A 204 9.90 8.93 -5.48
N ILE A 205 8.89 8.23 -5.99
CA ILE A 205 7.47 8.45 -5.63
C ILE A 205 6.87 7.16 -5.11
N PHE A 206 6.29 7.21 -3.91
CA PHE A 206 5.48 6.14 -3.34
C PHE A 206 4.02 6.60 -3.33
N PHE A 207 3.16 5.86 -3.98
CA PHE A 207 1.74 6.18 -4.11
C PHE A 207 0.89 5.00 -3.68
N THR A 208 -0.12 5.26 -2.85
CA THR A 208 -1.19 4.31 -2.54
C THR A 208 -2.53 4.92 -2.89
N GLY A 209 -3.34 4.22 -3.70
CA GLY A 209 -4.65 4.71 -4.11
C GLY A 209 -5.27 3.90 -5.25
N SER A 210 -6.19 4.51 -6.00
CA SER A 210 -6.86 3.84 -7.11
C SER A 210 -5.95 3.63 -8.33
N GLU A 211 -6.24 2.60 -9.12
CA GLU A 211 -5.51 2.32 -10.37
C GLU A 211 -5.49 3.52 -11.32
N ASN A 212 -6.61 4.23 -11.48
CA ASN A 212 -6.72 5.38 -12.36
C ASN A 212 -5.75 6.51 -11.95
N VAL A 213 -5.68 6.83 -10.65
CA VAL A 213 -4.75 7.85 -10.16
C VAL A 213 -3.32 7.35 -10.21
N GLY A 214 -3.08 6.07 -9.92
CA GLY A 214 -1.77 5.44 -10.06
C GLY A 214 -1.18 5.56 -11.46
N ARG A 215 -2.02 5.40 -12.50
CA ARG A 215 -1.61 5.62 -13.91
C ARG A 215 -1.17 7.06 -14.15
N ILE A 216 -1.90 8.05 -13.62
CA ILE A 216 -1.54 9.48 -13.72
C ILE A 216 -0.20 9.76 -13.03
N VAL A 217 0.01 9.21 -11.83
CA VAL A 217 1.29 9.33 -11.11
C VAL A 217 2.43 8.71 -11.90
N TYR A 218 2.22 7.50 -12.44
CA TYR A 218 3.24 6.80 -13.22
C TYR A 218 3.60 7.56 -14.51
N GLU A 219 2.61 8.09 -15.21
CA GLU A 219 2.82 8.91 -16.41
C GLU A 219 3.62 10.18 -16.07
N ALA A 220 3.27 10.88 -14.97
CA ALA A 220 4.01 12.06 -14.53
C ALA A 220 5.46 11.71 -14.16
N ALA A 221 5.67 10.65 -13.38
CA ALA A 221 7.00 10.18 -12.97
C ALA A 221 7.89 9.81 -14.17
N SER A 222 7.31 9.21 -15.21
CA SER A 222 8.06 8.78 -16.40
C SER A 222 8.74 9.93 -17.14
N LYS A 223 8.20 11.14 -17.08
CA LYS A 223 8.78 12.35 -17.73
C LYS A 223 10.16 12.68 -17.20
N ASN A 224 10.41 12.41 -15.92
CA ASN A 224 11.68 12.68 -15.23
C ASN A 224 12.44 11.38 -14.89
N LEU A 225 12.00 10.22 -15.39
CA LEU A 225 12.55 8.89 -15.06
C LEU A 225 12.59 8.62 -13.56
N VAL A 226 11.60 9.11 -12.82
CA VAL A 226 11.47 8.90 -11.37
C VAL A 226 10.99 7.47 -11.12
N PRO A 227 11.71 6.66 -10.34
CA PRO A 227 11.22 5.34 -9.94
C PRO A 227 10.01 5.46 -9.02
N VAL A 228 9.10 4.49 -9.11
CA VAL A 228 7.84 4.51 -8.37
C VAL A 228 7.57 3.18 -7.67
N THR A 229 6.90 3.24 -6.53
CA THR A 229 6.07 2.16 -6.00
C THR A 229 4.61 2.60 -6.09
N LEU A 230 3.77 1.75 -6.65
CA LEU A 230 2.34 1.95 -6.78
C LEU A 230 1.61 0.83 -6.04
N GLU A 231 0.97 1.17 -4.94
CA GLU A 231 0.08 0.28 -4.19
C GLU A 231 -1.36 0.60 -4.60
N LEU A 232 -1.93 -0.27 -5.40
CA LEU A 232 -3.22 -0.07 -6.03
C LEU A 232 -4.24 -1.03 -5.45
N GLY A 233 -5.44 -1.06 -6.01
CA GLY A 233 -6.50 -1.96 -5.58
C GLY A 233 -6.60 -3.21 -6.46
N GLY A 234 -7.78 -3.74 -6.52
CA GLY A 234 -8.15 -4.87 -7.35
C GLY A 234 -9.31 -5.65 -6.75
N LYS A 235 -9.86 -6.60 -7.51
CA LYS A 235 -10.91 -7.48 -7.03
C LYS A 235 -10.29 -8.71 -6.38
N SER A 236 -10.01 -8.63 -5.08
CA SER A 236 -9.39 -9.71 -4.29
C SER A 236 -10.36 -10.88 -4.09
N PRO A 237 -10.17 -12.03 -4.77
CA PRO A 237 -11.05 -13.17 -4.63
C PRO A 237 -10.86 -13.93 -3.33
N VAL A 238 -11.93 -14.53 -2.85
CA VAL A 238 -11.89 -15.62 -1.87
C VAL A 238 -12.41 -16.87 -2.51
N ILE A 239 -11.67 -17.96 -2.43
CA ILE A 239 -12.13 -19.30 -2.85
C ILE A 239 -12.44 -20.09 -1.58
N VAL A 240 -13.63 -20.68 -1.53
CA VAL A 240 -14.04 -21.59 -0.45
C VAL A 240 -14.40 -22.93 -1.10
N ASP A 241 -13.55 -23.94 -0.89
CA ASP A 241 -13.79 -25.25 -1.44
C ASP A 241 -14.64 -26.15 -0.52
N GLU A 242 -14.96 -27.34 -0.99
CA GLU A 242 -15.80 -28.27 -0.25
C GLU A 242 -15.16 -28.85 1.03
N THR A 243 -13.84 -28.71 1.18
CA THR A 243 -13.10 -29.22 2.35
C THR A 243 -12.91 -28.16 3.43
N ALA A 244 -13.26 -26.90 3.14
CA ALA A 244 -13.04 -25.76 4.03
C ALA A 244 -13.75 -25.94 5.39
N ASN A 245 -13.07 -25.52 6.47
CA ASN A 245 -13.72 -25.35 7.76
C ASN A 245 -14.64 -24.12 7.72
N ILE A 246 -15.95 -24.35 7.55
CA ILE A 246 -16.92 -23.28 7.26
C ILE A 246 -17.03 -22.24 8.37
N LYS A 247 -16.99 -22.63 9.65
CA LYS A 247 -17.03 -21.67 10.77
C LYS A 247 -15.81 -20.77 10.77
N VAL A 248 -14.62 -21.34 10.57
CA VAL A 248 -13.37 -20.57 10.50
C VAL A 248 -13.33 -19.68 9.27
N ALA A 249 -13.76 -20.21 8.12
CA ALA A 249 -13.84 -19.44 6.88
C ALA A 249 -14.78 -18.23 7.03
N SER A 250 -15.97 -18.46 7.58
CA SER A 250 -16.95 -17.42 7.82
C SER A 250 -16.43 -16.31 8.71
N ASP A 251 -15.82 -16.63 9.84
CA ASP A 251 -15.30 -15.65 10.79
C ASP A 251 -14.19 -14.81 10.16
N ARG A 252 -13.21 -15.47 9.52
CA ARG A 252 -12.05 -14.79 8.93
C ARG A 252 -12.40 -13.97 7.71
N ILE A 253 -13.32 -14.45 6.88
CA ILE A 253 -13.82 -13.70 5.71
C ILE A 253 -14.66 -12.51 6.19
N SER A 254 -15.57 -12.69 7.16
CA SER A 254 -16.38 -11.60 7.72
C SER A 254 -15.51 -10.52 8.34
N PHE A 255 -14.50 -10.90 9.13
CA PHE A 255 -13.52 -9.98 9.68
C PHE A 255 -12.78 -9.22 8.56
N GLY A 256 -12.23 -9.94 7.58
CA GLY A 256 -11.47 -9.33 6.48
C GLY A 256 -12.32 -8.42 5.60
N LYS A 257 -13.59 -8.79 5.37
CA LYS A 257 -14.51 -8.01 4.53
C LYS A 257 -15.04 -6.77 5.21
N PHE A 258 -15.41 -6.86 6.49
CA PHE A 258 -16.19 -5.80 7.14
C PHE A 258 -15.35 -4.86 8.01
N THR A 259 -14.08 -5.18 8.30
CA THR A 259 -13.11 -4.24 8.87
C THR A 259 -13.07 -2.97 8.02
N ASN A 260 -13.07 -1.80 8.65
CA ASN A 260 -13.11 -0.48 8.00
C ASN A 260 -14.29 -0.32 7.02
N ALA A 261 -15.44 -0.94 7.31
CA ALA A 261 -16.61 -1.00 6.44
C ALA A 261 -16.28 -1.51 5.00
N GLY A 262 -15.30 -2.40 4.88
CA GLY A 262 -14.88 -2.96 3.60
C GLY A 262 -13.98 -2.05 2.75
N GLN A 263 -13.58 -0.90 3.24
CA GLN A 263 -12.74 0.07 2.53
C GLN A 263 -11.25 -0.29 2.68
N THR A 264 -10.88 -1.48 2.20
CA THR A 264 -9.54 -2.05 2.33
C THR A 264 -9.13 -2.68 1.01
N CYS A 265 -7.97 -2.31 0.48
CA CYS A 265 -7.45 -2.77 -0.81
C CYS A 265 -7.26 -4.30 -0.91
N VAL A 266 -7.12 -4.95 0.23
CA VAL A 266 -6.99 -6.41 0.37
C VAL A 266 -8.24 -7.06 0.99
N ALA A 267 -9.34 -6.31 1.16
CA ALA A 267 -10.58 -6.91 1.63
C ALA A 267 -11.06 -8.00 0.65
N PRO A 268 -11.64 -9.10 1.15
CA PRO A 268 -12.42 -10.00 0.32
C PRO A 268 -13.41 -9.22 -0.55
N ASP A 269 -13.22 -9.19 -1.86
CA ASP A 269 -14.04 -8.39 -2.75
C ASP A 269 -15.23 -9.20 -3.26
N TYR A 270 -15.02 -10.49 -3.54
CA TYR A 270 -16.06 -11.46 -3.89
C TYR A 270 -15.67 -12.87 -3.46
N ILE A 271 -16.66 -13.74 -3.33
CA ILE A 271 -16.49 -15.14 -2.94
C ILE A 271 -16.82 -16.07 -4.11
N LEU A 272 -15.93 -17.01 -4.35
CA LEU A 272 -16.15 -18.18 -5.17
C LEU A 272 -16.33 -19.37 -4.22
N VAL A 273 -17.54 -19.92 -4.13
CA VAL A 273 -17.86 -20.99 -3.18
C VAL A 273 -18.30 -22.26 -3.90
N ASN A 274 -17.78 -23.40 -3.48
CA ASN A 274 -18.27 -24.69 -3.96
C ASN A 274 -19.74 -24.88 -3.58
N ARG A 275 -20.59 -25.34 -4.53
CA ARG A 275 -22.03 -25.51 -4.35
C ARG A 275 -22.38 -26.34 -3.12
N LYS A 276 -21.56 -27.35 -2.79
CA LYS A 276 -21.84 -28.27 -1.66
C LYS A 276 -21.85 -27.56 -0.32
N VAL A 277 -21.06 -26.52 -0.12
CA VAL A 277 -20.90 -25.81 1.15
C VAL A 277 -21.52 -24.41 1.17
N LYS A 278 -22.07 -23.94 0.05
CA LYS A 278 -22.64 -22.60 -0.10
C LYS A 278 -23.65 -22.25 0.99
N ASN A 279 -24.66 -23.08 1.19
CA ASN A 279 -25.74 -22.75 2.11
C ASN A 279 -25.28 -22.71 3.56
N GLU A 280 -24.38 -23.61 3.94
CA GLU A 280 -23.74 -23.60 5.27
C GLU A 280 -22.92 -22.34 5.49
N LEU A 281 -22.11 -21.95 4.50
CA LEU A 281 -21.29 -20.73 4.54
C LEU A 281 -22.16 -19.46 4.69
N ILE A 282 -23.27 -19.37 3.95
CA ILE A 282 -24.20 -18.22 4.06
C ILE A 282 -24.78 -18.12 5.46
N GLN A 283 -25.20 -19.25 6.06
CA GLN A 283 -25.72 -19.22 7.43
C GLN A 283 -24.62 -18.85 8.44
N ALA A 284 -23.41 -19.38 8.26
CA ALA A 284 -22.29 -19.04 9.10
C ALA A 284 -21.93 -17.53 9.00
N PHE A 285 -21.96 -16.92 7.82
CA PHE A 285 -21.75 -15.47 7.66
C PHE A 285 -22.74 -14.63 8.46
N LYS A 286 -24.03 -14.95 8.41
CA LYS A 286 -25.06 -14.23 9.17
C LYS A 286 -24.78 -14.29 10.66
N GLN A 287 -24.33 -15.45 11.16
CA GLN A 287 -23.95 -15.63 12.56
C GLN A 287 -22.70 -14.82 12.92
N SER A 288 -21.63 -14.91 12.11
CA SER A 288 -20.38 -14.18 12.35
C SER A 288 -20.59 -12.67 12.38
N ILE A 289 -21.40 -12.13 11.45
CA ILE A 289 -21.69 -10.69 11.40
C ILE A 289 -22.48 -10.26 12.67
N GLU A 290 -23.46 -11.05 13.09
CA GLU A 290 -24.24 -10.77 14.29
C GLU A 290 -23.40 -10.90 15.58
N GLU A 291 -22.49 -11.89 15.63
CA GLU A 291 -21.54 -12.06 16.73
C GLU A 291 -20.56 -10.88 16.84
N PHE A 292 -20.07 -10.34 15.71
CA PHE A 292 -19.07 -9.28 15.69
C PHE A 292 -19.66 -7.90 15.97
N TYR A 293 -20.82 -7.60 15.41
CA TYR A 293 -21.37 -6.25 15.41
C TYR A 293 -22.71 -6.12 16.15
N GLY A 294 -23.27 -7.23 16.63
CA GLY A 294 -24.59 -7.27 17.27
C GLY A 294 -25.75 -7.20 16.28
N LYS A 295 -26.99 -7.24 16.80
CA LYS A 295 -28.19 -7.19 15.96
C LYS A 295 -28.47 -5.81 15.36
N ASN A 296 -28.02 -4.74 16.03
CA ASN A 296 -28.14 -3.37 15.55
C ASN A 296 -26.75 -2.87 15.16
N ILE A 297 -26.32 -3.26 13.95
CA ILE A 297 -24.97 -3.01 13.45
C ILE A 297 -24.68 -1.51 13.30
N GLN A 298 -25.70 -0.70 12.93
CA GLN A 298 -25.55 0.76 12.79
C GLN A 298 -25.08 1.42 14.09
N ASN A 299 -25.52 0.92 15.23
CA ASN A 299 -25.14 1.43 16.55
C ASN A 299 -23.92 0.71 17.15
N SER A 300 -23.31 -0.24 16.44
CA SER A 300 -22.10 -0.91 16.90
C SER A 300 -20.92 0.04 16.92
N PRO A 301 -20.18 0.14 18.03
CA PRO A 301 -18.95 0.94 18.11
C PRO A 301 -17.80 0.35 17.29
N ASP A 302 -17.96 -0.89 16.84
CA ASP A 302 -16.92 -1.66 16.14
C ASP A 302 -17.11 -1.70 14.62
N PHE A 303 -18.16 -1.00 14.10
CA PHE A 303 -18.40 -0.93 12.65
C PHE A 303 -18.19 0.49 12.11
N GLY A 304 -17.31 0.62 11.10
CA GLY A 304 -16.93 1.89 10.49
C GLY A 304 -18.03 2.56 9.65
N ARG A 305 -17.63 3.66 8.98
CA ARG A 305 -18.49 4.43 8.06
C ARG A 305 -17.81 4.61 6.70
N ILE A 306 -18.60 4.82 5.67
CA ILE A 306 -18.09 5.19 4.35
C ILE A 306 -17.53 6.62 4.41
N VAL A 307 -16.36 6.82 3.81
CA VAL A 307 -15.57 8.04 3.99
C VAL A 307 -16.27 9.33 3.58
N ASN A 308 -17.14 9.30 2.57
CA ASN A 308 -17.87 10.48 2.09
C ASN A 308 -19.11 10.11 1.26
N THR A 309 -19.92 11.11 0.97
CA THR A 309 -21.17 10.98 0.20
C THR A 309 -20.95 10.44 -1.21
N LYS A 310 -19.84 10.78 -1.87
CA LYS A 310 -19.54 10.27 -3.23
C LYS A 310 -19.39 8.75 -3.23
N HIS A 311 -18.59 8.21 -2.31
CA HIS A 311 -18.40 6.76 -2.17
C HIS A 311 -19.67 6.07 -1.65
N PHE A 312 -20.40 6.70 -0.74
CA PHE A 312 -21.70 6.22 -0.26
C PHE A 312 -22.69 6.07 -1.42
N ASN A 313 -22.84 7.09 -2.27
CA ASN A 313 -23.78 7.06 -3.38
C ASN A 313 -23.40 5.98 -4.39
N ARG A 314 -22.12 5.84 -4.75
CA ARG A 314 -21.65 4.77 -5.64
C ARG A 314 -22.01 3.37 -5.11
N LEU A 315 -21.82 3.13 -3.82
CA LEU A 315 -22.14 1.85 -3.21
C LEU A 315 -23.67 1.62 -3.10
N SER A 316 -24.43 2.66 -2.79
CA SER A 316 -25.89 2.62 -2.71
C SER A 316 -26.52 2.36 -4.09
N GLU A 317 -25.99 2.95 -5.16
CA GLU A 317 -26.39 2.67 -6.53
C GLU A 317 -26.10 1.22 -6.90
N LEU A 318 -24.92 0.72 -6.55
CA LEU A 318 -24.53 -0.66 -6.80
C LEU A 318 -25.45 -1.64 -6.06
N LEU A 319 -25.80 -1.33 -4.80
CA LEU A 319 -26.74 -2.09 -4.01
C LEU A 319 -28.17 -2.05 -4.59
N ALA A 320 -28.61 -0.92 -5.12
CA ALA A 320 -29.91 -0.76 -5.76
C ALA A 320 -30.04 -1.62 -7.03
N ILE A 321 -28.98 -1.69 -7.85
CA ILE A 321 -28.92 -2.55 -9.04
C ILE A 321 -29.11 -4.03 -8.66
N HIS A 322 -28.52 -4.43 -7.53
CA HIS A 322 -28.50 -5.81 -7.06
C HIS A 322 -29.50 -6.09 -5.91
N ARG A 323 -30.59 -5.32 -5.84
CA ARG A 323 -31.55 -5.42 -4.72
C ARG A 323 -32.18 -6.79 -4.57
N ASN A 324 -32.42 -7.49 -5.67
CA ASN A 324 -33.07 -8.81 -5.68
C ASN A 324 -32.11 -9.94 -5.23
N GLU A 325 -30.80 -9.72 -5.30
CA GLU A 325 -29.77 -10.66 -4.90
C GLU A 325 -29.38 -10.51 -3.42
N VAL A 326 -29.88 -9.49 -2.72
CA VAL A 326 -29.61 -9.27 -1.29
C VAL A 326 -30.32 -10.34 -0.45
N ILE A 327 -29.54 -11.11 0.30
CA ILE A 327 -30.02 -12.17 1.19
C ILE A 327 -29.79 -11.90 2.68
N PHE A 328 -28.99 -10.84 2.97
CA PHE A 328 -28.74 -10.33 4.33
C PHE A 328 -28.32 -8.88 4.25
N GLY A 329 -28.74 -8.05 5.21
CA GLY A 329 -28.40 -6.64 5.27
C GLY A 329 -29.13 -5.80 4.22
N GLY A 330 -28.45 -4.82 3.66
CA GLY A 330 -28.96 -3.94 2.60
C GLY A 330 -29.63 -2.66 3.10
N HIS A 331 -29.54 -2.36 4.39
CA HIS A 331 -29.95 -1.06 4.93
C HIS A 331 -28.85 0.00 4.71
N THR A 332 -29.27 1.23 4.42
CA THR A 332 -28.37 2.37 4.20
C THR A 332 -28.91 3.61 4.91
N ASP A 333 -28.02 4.44 5.45
CA ASP A 333 -28.32 5.74 6.02
C ASP A 333 -27.32 6.77 5.52
N GLU A 334 -27.78 7.67 4.64
CA GLU A 334 -26.96 8.69 4.02
C GLU A 334 -26.43 9.71 5.04
N ASN A 335 -27.22 10.04 6.07
CA ASN A 335 -26.79 11.05 7.07
C ASN A 335 -25.61 10.56 7.91
N GLU A 336 -25.55 9.24 8.17
CA GLU A 336 -24.46 8.62 8.90
C GLU A 336 -23.40 8.00 7.96
N GLN A 337 -23.57 8.09 6.64
CA GLN A 337 -22.76 7.40 5.65
C GLN A 337 -22.63 5.89 5.95
N TYR A 338 -23.70 5.32 6.49
CA TYR A 338 -23.78 3.93 6.90
C TYR A 338 -24.32 3.07 5.78
N ILE A 339 -23.61 1.97 5.50
CA ILE A 339 -24.08 0.85 4.65
C ILE A 339 -23.90 -0.41 5.46
N GLU A 340 -25.00 -1.13 5.66
CA GLU A 340 -25.00 -2.37 6.42
C GLU A 340 -24.12 -3.44 5.75
N PRO A 341 -23.39 -4.29 6.51
CA PRO A 341 -22.81 -5.52 5.98
C PRO A 341 -23.83 -6.30 5.17
N THR A 342 -23.57 -6.44 3.89
CA THR A 342 -24.58 -6.96 2.94
C THR A 342 -24.05 -8.16 2.19
N ILE A 343 -24.78 -9.25 2.18
CA ILE A 343 -24.47 -10.47 1.43
C ILE A 343 -25.41 -10.55 0.22
N LEU A 344 -24.82 -10.79 -0.96
CA LEU A 344 -25.54 -10.95 -2.22
C LEU A 344 -25.31 -12.36 -2.76
N ASP A 345 -26.40 -13.06 -3.09
CA ASP A 345 -26.40 -14.40 -3.69
C ASP A 345 -27.01 -14.38 -5.10
N GLY A 346 -26.57 -15.27 -5.96
CA GLY A 346 -27.01 -15.30 -7.36
C GLY A 346 -26.22 -14.36 -8.27
N ILE A 347 -25.09 -13.89 -7.80
CA ILE A 347 -24.16 -13.07 -8.59
C ILE A 347 -23.42 -13.95 -9.61
N THR A 348 -23.21 -13.40 -10.79
CA THR A 348 -22.43 -14.02 -11.88
C THR A 348 -21.19 -13.19 -12.20
N PRO A 349 -20.18 -13.75 -12.88
CA PRO A 349 -18.98 -12.97 -13.30
C PRO A 349 -19.29 -11.75 -14.16
N GLN A 350 -20.47 -11.69 -14.80
CA GLN A 350 -20.95 -10.60 -15.66
C GLN A 350 -21.80 -9.56 -14.91
N SER A 351 -22.14 -9.79 -13.65
CA SER A 351 -22.92 -8.87 -12.84
C SER A 351 -22.20 -7.52 -12.68
N LYS A 352 -22.93 -6.42 -12.60
CA LYS A 352 -22.38 -5.06 -12.48
C LYS A 352 -21.39 -4.91 -11.30
N ILE A 353 -21.68 -5.54 -10.18
CA ILE A 353 -20.82 -5.54 -8.99
C ILE A 353 -19.45 -6.21 -9.22
N MET A 354 -19.30 -6.96 -10.31
CA MET A 354 -18.08 -7.65 -10.69
C MET A 354 -17.19 -6.86 -11.67
N GLU A 355 -17.61 -5.66 -12.12
CA GLU A 355 -16.84 -4.85 -13.06
C GLU A 355 -15.65 -4.15 -12.39
N GLU A 356 -15.87 -3.54 -11.22
CA GLU A 356 -14.87 -2.75 -10.50
C GLU A 356 -14.71 -3.25 -9.06
N GLU A 357 -13.63 -2.83 -8.39
CA GLU A 357 -13.42 -3.05 -6.96
C GLU A 357 -14.57 -2.41 -6.16
N ILE A 358 -15.15 -3.18 -5.24
CA ILE A 358 -16.31 -2.72 -4.46
C ILE A 358 -15.91 -1.65 -3.46
N PHE A 359 -14.84 -1.87 -2.71
CA PHE A 359 -14.33 -0.96 -1.69
C PHE A 359 -15.41 -0.49 -0.72
N GLY A 360 -16.16 -1.46 -0.18
CA GLY A 360 -17.30 -1.25 0.68
C GLY A 360 -17.88 -2.57 1.23
N PRO A 361 -18.92 -2.52 2.10
CA PRO A 361 -19.38 -3.67 2.86
C PRO A 361 -20.38 -4.55 2.10
N LEU A 362 -20.23 -4.68 0.79
CA LEU A 362 -21.05 -5.57 -0.06
C LEU A 362 -20.25 -6.82 -0.42
N LEU A 363 -20.77 -8.01 -0.12
CA LEU A 363 -20.10 -9.29 -0.31
C LEU A 363 -20.88 -10.17 -1.31
N PRO A 364 -20.55 -10.11 -2.60
CA PRO A 364 -21.15 -10.96 -3.61
C PRO A 364 -20.60 -12.39 -3.55
N ILE A 365 -21.50 -13.35 -3.73
CA ILE A 365 -21.22 -14.79 -3.76
C ILE A 365 -21.48 -15.32 -5.16
N ILE A 366 -20.48 -15.98 -5.73
CA ILE A 366 -20.54 -16.73 -6.98
C ILE A 366 -20.32 -18.20 -6.66
N VAL A 367 -21.18 -19.05 -7.21
CA VAL A 367 -21.13 -20.50 -7.01
C VAL A 367 -20.36 -21.15 -8.15
N TYR A 368 -19.51 -22.12 -7.82
CA TYR A 368 -18.89 -23.00 -8.80
C TYR A 368 -19.18 -24.47 -8.48
N ASP A 369 -19.19 -25.31 -9.49
CA ASP A 369 -19.34 -26.76 -9.39
C ASP A 369 -17.99 -27.47 -9.58
N ASP A 370 -17.24 -27.07 -10.58
CA ASP A 370 -15.88 -27.53 -10.85
C ASP A 370 -14.85 -26.44 -10.44
N PHE A 371 -13.78 -26.85 -9.77
CA PHE A 371 -12.75 -25.94 -9.28
C PHE A 371 -12.12 -25.10 -10.40
N ASN A 372 -12.00 -25.65 -11.61
CA ASN A 372 -11.50 -24.95 -12.79
C ASN A 372 -12.36 -23.72 -13.15
N GLU A 373 -13.67 -23.74 -12.87
CA GLU A 373 -14.54 -22.58 -13.09
C GLU A 373 -14.08 -21.40 -12.21
N ALA A 374 -13.69 -21.67 -10.96
CA ALA A 374 -13.16 -20.63 -10.07
C ALA A 374 -11.82 -20.07 -10.58
N ILE A 375 -10.93 -20.93 -11.06
CA ILE A 375 -9.66 -20.53 -11.68
C ILE A 375 -9.91 -19.64 -12.91
N ASP A 376 -10.79 -20.06 -13.82
CA ASP A 376 -11.11 -19.32 -15.05
C ASP A 376 -11.71 -17.95 -14.75
N ILE A 377 -12.60 -17.85 -13.75
CA ILE A 377 -13.17 -16.56 -13.33
C ILE A 377 -12.08 -15.60 -12.86
N ILE A 378 -11.14 -16.06 -12.04
CA ILE A 378 -10.05 -15.24 -11.54
C ILE A 378 -9.09 -14.84 -12.69
N GLN A 379 -8.73 -15.79 -13.54
CA GLN A 379 -7.84 -15.52 -14.69
C GLN A 379 -8.46 -14.58 -15.73
N SER A 380 -9.79 -14.52 -15.81
CA SER A 380 -10.50 -13.59 -16.71
C SER A 380 -10.39 -12.11 -16.28
N LYS A 381 -9.91 -11.85 -15.06
CA LYS A 381 -9.75 -10.51 -14.49
C LYS A 381 -8.29 -10.11 -14.39
N SER A 382 -8.04 -8.84 -14.14
CA SER A 382 -6.68 -8.36 -13.83
C SER A 382 -6.18 -9.00 -12.54
N LYS A 383 -4.85 -9.18 -12.44
CA LYS A 383 -4.19 -9.77 -11.28
C LYS A 383 -4.52 -8.99 -10.01
N PRO A 384 -5.11 -9.63 -9.00
CA PRO A 384 -5.54 -8.94 -7.78
C PRO A 384 -4.35 -8.61 -6.86
N LEU A 385 -4.54 -7.63 -5.99
CA LEU A 385 -3.59 -7.34 -4.92
C LEU A 385 -3.50 -8.49 -3.92
N SER A 386 -4.66 -9.07 -3.55
CA SER A 386 -4.69 -10.24 -2.66
C SER A 386 -5.59 -11.35 -3.18
N LEU A 387 -5.26 -12.59 -2.77
CA LEU A 387 -6.07 -13.78 -2.99
C LEU A 387 -6.13 -14.61 -1.70
N TYR A 388 -7.30 -15.15 -1.41
CA TYR A 388 -7.53 -15.99 -0.24
C TYR A 388 -8.15 -17.32 -0.64
N LEU A 389 -7.62 -18.41 -0.06
CA LEU A 389 -8.15 -19.76 -0.24
C LEU A 389 -8.50 -20.35 1.11
N PHE A 390 -9.70 -20.89 1.24
CA PHE A 390 -10.13 -21.73 2.36
C PHE A 390 -10.30 -23.15 1.88
N SER A 391 -9.40 -24.02 2.28
CA SER A 391 -9.29 -25.41 1.84
C SER A 391 -8.43 -26.22 2.83
N GLU A 392 -8.80 -27.48 3.04
CA GLU A 392 -7.97 -28.47 3.75
C GLU A 392 -7.29 -29.44 2.76
N ASP A 393 -7.49 -29.24 1.45
CA ASP A 393 -6.85 -30.07 0.40
C ASP A 393 -5.57 -29.42 -0.12
N GLU A 394 -4.45 -30.15 0.03
CA GLU A 394 -3.15 -29.70 -0.45
C GLU A 394 -3.07 -29.58 -1.97
N ASN A 395 -3.81 -30.42 -2.73
CA ASN A 395 -3.79 -30.36 -4.19
C ASN A 395 -4.47 -29.09 -4.69
N THR A 396 -5.60 -28.72 -4.08
CA THR A 396 -6.29 -27.45 -4.34
C THR A 396 -5.38 -26.26 -4.00
N THR A 397 -4.69 -26.31 -2.87
CA THR A 397 -3.75 -25.28 -2.47
C THR A 397 -2.61 -25.12 -3.48
N ASN A 398 -1.98 -26.23 -3.89
CA ASN A 398 -0.90 -26.20 -4.85
C ASN A 398 -1.37 -25.70 -6.23
N CYS A 399 -2.54 -26.12 -6.69
CA CYS A 399 -3.16 -25.64 -7.92
C CYS A 399 -3.31 -24.11 -7.92
N VAL A 400 -3.87 -23.53 -6.84
CA VAL A 400 -4.02 -22.07 -6.71
C VAL A 400 -2.68 -21.36 -6.75
N LEU A 401 -1.68 -21.87 -6.03
CA LEU A 401 -0.36 -21.23 -5.95
C LEU A 401 0.44 -21.32 -7.27
N GLU A 402 0.20 -22.35 -8.07
CA GLU A 402 0.88 -22.55 -9.35
C GLU A 402 0.18 -21.82 -10.52
N GLU A 403 -1.16 -21.80 -10.53
CA GLU A 403 -1.92 -21.32 -11.69
C GLU A 403 -2.33 -19.84 -11.59
N LEU A 404 -2.45 -19.28 -10.38
CA LEU A 404 -2.93 -17.92 -10.19
C LEU A 404 -1.81 -16.97 -9.80
N SER A 405 -1.81 -15.78 -10.42
CA SER A 405 -0.87 -14.70 -10.11
C SER A 405 -1.58 -13.60 -9.32
N PHE A 406 -1.03 -13.23 -8.17
CA PHE A 406 -1.55 -12.21 -7.27
C PHE A 406 -0.40 -11.54 -6.49
N GLY A 407 -0.65 -10.39 -5.87
CA GLY A 407 0.36 -9.67 -5.09
C GLY A 407 0.77 -10.42 -3.83
N GLY A 408 -0.18 -10.75 -2.98
CA GLY A 408 0.00 -11.54 -1.75
C GLY A 408 -1.28 -12.24 -1.36
N GLY A 409 -1.27 -13.06 -0.32
CA GLY A 409 -2.48 -13.76 0.08
C GLY A 409 -2.31 -14.66 1.30
N ALA A 410 -3.35 -15.41 1.61
CA ALA A 410 -3.34 -16.36 2.69
C ALA A 410 -4.17 -17.62 2.38
N ILE A 411 -3.72 -18.73 2.92
CA ILE A 411 -4.48 -19.99 2.95
C ILE A 411 -5.12 -20.09 4.33
N ASN A 412 -6.42 -20.33 4.35
CA ASN A 412 -7.25 -20.42 5.55
C ASN A 412 -7.22 -19.17 6.44
N ASP A 413 -6.92 -17.98 5.86
CA ASP A 413 -6.94 -16.70 6.58
C ASP A 413 -7.26 -15.54 5.62
N THR A 414 -7.46 -14.33 6.18
CA THR A 414 -7.56 -13.07 5.45
C THR A 414 -6.71 -11.99 6.15
N LEU A 415 -6.23 -11.00 5.42
CA LEU A 415 -5.50 -9.82 5.90
C LEU A 415 -4.18 -10.10 6.63
N MET A 416 -4.05 -11.20 7.39
CA MET A 416 -2.95 -11.43 8.33
C MET A 416 -1.56 -11.53 7.67
N HIS A 417 -1.48 -11.78 6.37
CA HIS A 417 -0.20 -11.73 5.64
C HIS A 417 0.44 -10.33 5.69
N LEU A 418 -0.37 -9.26 5.85
CA LEU A 418 0.09 -7.88 6.02
C LEU A 418 0.86 -7.65 7.33
N ALA A 419 0.51 -8.40 8.38
CA ALA A 419 1.09 -8.23 9.71
C ALA A 419 2.49 -8.84 9.84
N ASN A 420 2.95 -9.61 8.85
CA ASN A 420 4.25 -10.26 8.85
C ASN A 420 5.31 -9.39 8.13
N PRO A 421 6.23 -8.74 8.86
CA PRO A 421 7.23 -7.86 8.25
C PRO A 421 8.31 -8.60 7.43
N ASN A 422 8.28 -9.93 7.40
CA ASN A 422 9.20 -10.76 6.61
C ASN A 422 8.61 -11.18 5.26
N LEU A 423 7.35 -10.84 4.99
CA LEU A 423 6.72 -11.00 3.68
C LEU A 423 6.73 -9.65 2.94
N PRO A 424 7.11 -9.63 1.66
CA PRO A 424 6.91 -8.45 0.83
C PRO A 424 5.42 -8.20 0.66
N PHE A 425 5.02 -6.95 0.65
CA PHE A 425 3.68 -6.53 0.30
C PHE A 425 3.72 -5.62 -0.92
N GLY A 426 2.96 -5.95 -1.93
CA GLY A 426 2.86 -5.18 -3.17
C GLY A 426 2.06 -5.92 -4.22
N GLY A 427 1.57 -5.17 -5.20
CA GLY A 427 0.76 -5.69 -6.30
C GLY A 427 1.57 -6.18 -7.49
N VAL A 428 0.89 -6.74 -8.47
CA VAL A 428 1.45 -7.19 -9.74
C VAL A 428 0.56 -6.77 -10.91
N GLY A 429 1.11 -6.10 -11.90
CA GLY A 429 0.35 -5.58 -13.04
C GLY A 429 -0.61 -4.46 -12.63
N ALA A 430 -1.91 -4.63 -12.82
CA ALA A 430 -2.92 -3.61 -12.50
C ALA A 430 -3.08 -3.36 -10.99
N SER A 431 -2.66 -4.30 -10.13
CA SER A 431 -2.72 -4.13 -8.68
C SER A 431 -1.53 -3.41 -8.07
N GLY A 432 -0.45 -3.17 -8.84
CA GLY A 432 0.66 -2.37 -8.35
C GLY A 432 2.02 -2.65 -8.99
N ILE A 433 3.01 -1.86 -8.56
CA ILE A 433 4.42 -1.94 -8.95
C ILE A 433 5.26 -1.74 -7.71
N GLY A 434 6.22 -2.64 -7.47
CA GLY A 434 7.09 -2.59 -6.30
C GLY A 434 6.50 -3.30 -5.08
N GLU A 435 7.21 -3.24 -3.98
CA GLU A 435 6.85 -3.92 -2.74
C GLU A 435 7.44 -3.18 -1.53
N TYR A 436 6.85 -3.38 -0.34
CA TYR A 436 7.35 -2.78 0.88
C TYR A 436 7.01 -3.65 2.10
N HIS A 437 7.07 -3.17 3.30
CA HIS A 437 7.04 -3.74 4.63
C HIS A 437 8.41 -4.24 5.14
N GLY A 438 8.72 -3.93 6.38
CA GLY A 438 9.94 -4.37 7.04
C GLY A 438 11.21 -4.03 6.26
N LYS A 439 12.03 -5.05 5.98
CA LYS A 439 13.26 -4.88 5.20
C LYS A 439 12.98 -4.45 3.75
N TYR A 440 11.88 -4.91 3.16
CA TYR A 440 11.52 -4.54 1.79
C TYR A 440 11.28 -3.03 1.66
N SER A 441 10.70 -2.37 2.68
CA SER A 441 10.60 -0.90 2.70
C SER A 441 11.98 -0.23 2.64
N PHE A 442 12.96 -0.73 3.41
CA PHE A 442 14.33 -0.22 3.33
C PHE A 442 14.94 -0.42 1.94
N ASP A 443 14.74 -1.60 1.35
CA ASP A 443 15.29 -1.94 0.03
C ASP A 443 14.62 -1.08 -1.07
N THR A 444 13.32 -0.89 -1.02
CA THR A 444 12.53 -0.07 -1.95
C THR A 444 13.01 1.39 -2.00
N PHE A 445 13.36 1.96 -0.85
CA PHE A 445 13.88 3.33 -0.78
C PHE A 445 15.41 3.42 -0.86
N SER A 446 16.09 2.34 -1.28
CA SER A 446 17.54 2.27 -1.43
C SER A 446 17.95 1.89 -2.84
N HIS A 447 18.84 2.66 -3.44
CA HIS A 447 19.58 2.21 -4.61
C HIS A 447 20.70 1.25 -4.20
N MET A 448 20.71 0.03 -4.73
CA MET A 448 21.71 -1.00 -4.43
C MET A 448 22.95 -0.78 -5.32
N LYS A 449 23.82 0.16 -4.91
CA LYS A 449 25.03 0.48 -5.64
C LYS A 449 26.02 -0.68 -5.60
N SER A 450 26.39 -1.20 -6.76
CA SER A 450 27.41 -2.24 -6.91
C SER A 450 28.76 -1.62 -7.30
N TYR A 451 29.83 -2.18 -6.74
CA TYR A 451 31.18 -1.82 -7.17
C TYR A 451 32.15 -2.97 -6.94
N ILE A 452 33.24 -2.94 -7.70
CA ILE A 452 34.35 -3.88 -7.57
C ILE A 452 35.59 -3.15 -7.10
N PHE A 453 36.30 -3.77 -6.17
CA PHE A 453 37.63 -3.32 -5.76
C PHE A 453 38.65 -4.29 -6.35
N LYS A 454 39.52 -3.80 -7.26
CA LYS A 454 40.57 -4.59 -7.90
C LYS A 454 41.93 -4.12 -7.43
N SER A 455 42.82 -5.04 -7.07
CA SER A 455 44.18 -4.75 -6.69
C SER A 455 44.98 -4.24 -7.91
N THR A 456 45.80 -3.22 -7.71
CA THR A 456 46.73 -2.70 -8.71
C THR A 456 48.08 -3.43 -8.70
N ARG A 457 48.29 -4.36 -7.74
CA ARG A 457 49.57 -5.09 -7.62
C ARG A 457 49.71 -6.23 -8.59
N LEU A 458 48.60 -6.77 -9.07
CA LEU A 458 48.53 -7.84 -10.07
C LEU A 458 47.59 -7.39 -11.18
N ASP A 459 48.13 -7.38 -12.40
CA ASP A 459 47.38 -7.07 -13.59
C ASP A 459 47.79 -8.03 -14.72
N SER A 460 46.80 -8.44 -15.53
CA SER A 460 47.04 -9.36 -16.61
C SER A 460 46.93 -8.64 -17.95
N SER A 461 48.05 -8.61 -18.69
CA SER A 461 48.04 -8.01 -20.03
C SER A 461 47.23 -8.79 -21.07
N ILE A 462 46.75 -9.98 -20.70
CA ILE A 462 45.98 -10.86 -21.64
C ILE A 462 44.65 -10.24 -22.05
N ILE A 463 44.05 -9.43 -21.14
CA ILE A 463 42.76 -8.79 -21.37
C ILE A 463 42.85 -7.46 -22.12
N TYR A 464 44.04 -6.93 -22.33
CA TYR A 464 44.24 -5.64 -23.00
C TYR A 464 44.73 -5.83 -24.45
N PRO A 465 44.41 -4.93 -25.36
CA PRO A 465 45.03 -4.92 -26.68
C PRO A 465 46.54 -4.66 -26.56
N PRO A 466 47.35 -5.12 -27.57
CA PRO A 466 46.94 -5.78 -28.78
C PRO A 466 46.55 -7.25 -28.56
N TYR A 467 45.47 -7.72 -29.24
CA TYR A 467 44.93 -9.06 -29.05
C TYR A 467 45.58 -10.13 -29.93
N LYS A 468 46.58 -9.76 -30.73
CA LYS A 468 47.29 -10.68 -31.63
C LYS A 468 47.84 -11.88 -30.84
N GLY A 469 47.43 -13.09 -31.21
CA GLY A 469 47.84 -14.34 -30.56
C GLY A 469 47.09 -14.69 -29.25
N LYS A 470 46.26 -13.77 -28.70
CA LYS A 470 45.57 -13.97 -27.41
C LYS A 470 44.23 -14.71 -27.53
N PHE A 471 43.62 -14.74 -28.73
CA PHE A 471 42.27 -15.29 -28.95
C PHE A 471 42.12 -16.73 -28.47
N LYS A 472 43.11 -17.60 -28.76
CA LYS A 472 43.08 -19.01 -28.34
C LYS A 472 43.02 -19.17 -26.83
N TYR A 473 43.79 -18.38 -26.09
CA TYR A 473 43.82 -18.41 -24.61
C TYR A 473 42.52 -17.93 -24.03
N ILE A 474 41.99 -16.80 -24.50
CA ILE A 474 40.71 -16.23 -24.05
C ILE A 474 39.57 -17.22 -24.35
N ARG A 475 39.52 -17.81 -25.54
CA ARG A 475 38.51 -18.81 -25.93
C ARG A 475 38.55 -20.05 -25.04
N THR A 476 39.77 -20.58 -24.76
CA THR A 476 39.91 -21.75 -23.89
C THR A 476 39.48 -21.45 -22.47
N PHE A 477 39.82 -20.28 -21.96
CA PHE A 477 39.40 -19.84 -20.65
C PHE A 477 37.89 -19.80 -20.50
N PHE A 478 37.16 -19.14 -21.42
CA PHE A 478 35.68 -19.07 -21.38
C PHE A 478 34.98 -20.40 -21.71
N LYS A 479 35.65 -21.39 -22.29
CA LYS A 479 35.10 -22.74 -22.47
C LYS A 479 35.15 -23.60 -21.22
N ASN A 480 36.03 -23.27 -20.29
CA ASN A 480 36.28 -24.04 -19.06
C ASN A 480 35.70 -23.34 -17.79
N LEU A 481 34.98 -22.21 -17.94
CA LEU A 481 34.11 -21.58 -16.95
C LEU A 481 32.71 -22.19 -16.98
#